data_42e560c2ea1132bc14b8d93ea24db8ae
#
_entry.id   42e560c2ea1132bc14b8d93ea24db8ae
#
_cell.length_a   1.000
_cell.length_b   1.000
_cell.length_c   1.000
_cell.angle_alpha   90.00
_cell.angle_beta   90.00
_cell.angle_gamma   90.00
#
_symmetry.space_group_name_H-M   'P 1'
#
loop_
_entity.id
_entity.type
_entity.pdbx_description
1 polymer ?
#
loop_
_entity_poly.entity_id
_entity_poly.type
_entity_poly.pdbx_seq_one_letter_code
_entity_poly.pdbx_strand_id
1 'polypeptide(L)'
;DGIRDTSVTGVQTCALPIFLTSLPGGFWTQFIVVMTVIFVLGFFLDFIEIAIVVVPIVAPILLAETSANVTAVWLGVMIGVNMQTSFLTPPFGFSLFYLRGVAPKSIKTTEIWKGASVFIVLQLVGLGVVGYFPQLVNYLPLRSYYSSEVSPPPINPKLQECLIDYSYNKYEENFSESILITNDLMSSNIDFLPEKQNKNFTNMINNINDSKNLIEEVKLSRKNFNDYSINYKPLHTKVRNIEKNIYKKLSKIEKIKKEIRLETELNEIQKFEEEIFELENEIESIKMTIPSNWKEENDNFKTILDNFKKKKLSYNKSVDNSFNDLQKFIKIFQNAEEFSKLEINFNELLNNVNEERDGIEEIIKNFERLFNSFTDTSNITKPIKKARKLLKKNYNKKTEALALINEAKKIYNFEKNWRLDGNKIILSDLIKLSETGKETFGLRKQDKLNKEQAIYLASCKSVHEDISLYF
;
A
#
# COMPACT_ATOMS: atom_id res chain seq x y z
N ASP A 1 -15.41 -3.85 -1.73
CA ASP A 1 -16.64 -4.47 -1.21
C ASP A 1 -17.23 -3.66 -0.07
N GLY A 2 -18.44 -3.14 -0.28
CA GLY A 2 -19.43 -2.98 0.75
C GLY A 2 -19.42 -1.73 1.59
N ILE A 3 -19.76 -0.59 1.03
CA ILE A 3 -20.54 0.39 1.80
C ILE A 3 -21.98 0.24 1.31
N ARG A 4 -22.75 -0.57 2.03
CA ARG A 4 -24.21 -0.59 1.91
C ARG A 4 -24.78 0.57 2.69
N ASP A 5 -25.34 1.44 1.95
CA ASP A 5 -26.19 2.55 2.26
C ASP A 5 -27.47 2.14 3.02
N THR A 6 -27.82 2.88 4.04
CA THR A 6 -29.18 2.98 4.52
C THR A 6 -29.40 4.34 5.17
N SER A 7 -29.88 5.32 4.45
CA SER A 7 -30.83 6.29 4.96
C SER A 7 -31.06 7.45 3.99
N VAL A 8 -32.18 8.12 4.14
CA VAL A 8 -32.76 9.23 3.38
C VAL A 8 -31.85 10.46 3.17
N THR A 9 -30.65 10.46 3.71
CA THR A 9 -29.58 11.46 3.51
C THR A 9 -28.76 11.25 2.24
N GLY A 10 -28.95 10.13 1.54
CA GLY A 10 -28.12 9.73 0.38
C GLY A 10 -28.21 10.65 -0.84
N VAL A 11 -29.30 11.38 -1.02
CA VAL A 11 -29.49 12.23 -2.21
C VAL A 11 -28.65 13.52 -2.13
N GLN A 12 -28.48 14.10 -0.94
CA GLN A 12 -27.66 15.31 -0.77
C GLN A 12 -26.16 15.01 -0.79
N THR A 13 -25.73 13.82 -0.33
CA THR A 13 -24.32 13.43 -0.35
C THR A 13 -23.83 13.01 -1.75
N CYS A 14 -24.71 12.66 -2.67
CA CYS A 14 -24.32 12.32 -4.05
C CYS A 14 -24.17 13.55 -4.97
N ALA A 15 -24.85 14.66 -4.70
CA ALA A 15 -24.82 15.84 -5.58
C ALA A 15 -23.46 16.53 -5.61
N LEU A 16 -22.81 16.72 -4.47
CA LEU A 16 -21.50 17.40 -4.37
C LEU A 16 -20.37 16.57 -5.00
N PRO A 17 -20.22 15.27 -4.73
CA PRO A 17 -19.26 14.43 -5.45
C PRO A 17 -19.46 14.45 -6.96
N ILE A 18 -20.70 14.31 -7.44
CA ILE A 18 -21.04 14.34 -8.86
C ILE A 18 -20.67 15.69 -9.48
N PHE A 19 -20.99 16.79 -8.80
CA PHE A 19 -20.64 18.13 -9.25
C PHE A 19 -19.12 18.31 -9.35
N LEU A 20 -18.37 17.98 -8.29
CA LEU A 20 -16.90 18.12 -8.27
C LEU A 20 -16.24 17.24 -9.34
N THR A 21 -16.65 15.97 -9.47
CA THR A 21 -16.06 15.06 -10.47
C THR A 21 -16.47 15.41 -11.91
N SER A 22 -17.53 16.17 -12.12
CA SER A 22 -17.94 16.64 -13.44
C SER A 22 -17.19 17.90 -13.92
N LEU A 23 -16.41 18.54 -13.04
CA LEU A 23 -15.66 19.76 -13.41
C LEU A 23 -14.57 19.44 -14.44
N PRO A 24 -14.47 20.25 -15.51
CA PRO A 24 -13.38 20.12 -16.48
C PRO A 24 -12.06 20.57 -15.87
N GLY A 25 -10.95 19.84 -16.15
CA GLY A 25 -9.61 20.23 -15.68
C GLY A 25 -9.02 19.33 -14.58
N GLY A 26 -9.73 18.28 -14.17
CA GLY A 26 -9.23 17.28 -13.22
C GLY A 26 -9.04 17.83 -11.80
N PHE A 27 -8.13 17.17 -11.05
CA PHE A 27 -7.87 17.50 -9.64
C PHE A 27 -7.68 18.98 -9.33
N TRP A 28 -6.85 19.67 -10.09
CA TRP A 28 -6.52 21.07 -9.78
C TRP A 28 -7.71 22.01 -9.86
N THR A 29 -8.62 21.78 -10.80
CA THR A 29 -9.87 22.56 -10.88
C THR A 29 -10.79 22.26 -9.69
N GLN A 30 -10.95 20.99 -9.34
CA GLN A 30 -11.72 20.57 -8.17
C GLN A 30 -11.13 21.17 -6.89
N PHE A 31 -9.81 21.10 -6.74
CA PHE A 31 -9.09 21.64 -5.59
C PHE A 31 -9.27 23.15 -5.46
N ILE A 32 -9.10 23.91 -6.53
CA ILE A 32 -9.28 25.38 -6.52
C ILE A 32 -10.72 25.75 -6.16
N VAL A 33 -11.71 25.05 -6.72
CA VAL A 33 -13.13 25.29 -6.42
C VAL A 33 -13.40 25.02 -4.93
N VAL A 34 -12.95 23.87 -4.41
CA VAL A 34 -13.12 23.52 -2.99
C VAL A 34 -12.43 24.55 -2.10
N MET A 35 -11.20 24.93 -2.40
CA MET A 35 -10.45 25.93 -1.62
C MET A 35 -11.15 27.30 -1.63
N THR A 36 -11.72 27.70 -2.76
CA THR A 36 -12.49 28.96 -2.86
C THR A 36 -13.78 28.89 -2.03
N VAL A 37 -14.50 27.75 -2.08
CA VAL A 37 -15.71 27.58 -1.27
C VAL A 37 -15.37 27.61 0.22
N ILE A 38 -14.33 26.90 0.66
CA ILE A 38 -13.88 26.91 2.06
C ILE A 38 -13.46 28.31 2.49
N PHE A 39 -12.76 29.06 1.62
CA PHE A 39 -12.37 30.45 1.90
C PHE A 39 -13.59 31.35 2.12
N VAL A 40 -14.61 31.25 1.27
CA VAL A 40 -15.84 32.02 1.40
C VAL A 40 -16.64 31.61 2.63
N LEU A 41 -16.75 30.29 2.91
CA LEU A 41 -17.42 29.80 4.12
C LEU A 41 -16.73 30.28 5.40
N GLY A 42 -15.41 30.42 5.40
CA GLY A 42 -14.64 30.91 6.54
C GLY A 42 -14.91 32.37 6.94
N PHE A 43 -15.70 33.12 6.16
CA PHE A 43 -16.21 34.42 6.59
C PHE A 43 -17.42 34.33 7.52
N PHE A 44 -18.15 33.20 7.45
CA PHE A 44 -19.45 33.07 8.12
C PHE A 44 -19.46 31.92 9.14
N LEU A 45 -18.64 30.90 8.94
CA LEU A 45 -18.55 29.71 9.78
C LEU A 45 -17.27 29.71 10.58
N ASP A 46 -17.31 29.18 11.79
CA ASP A 46 -16.11 28.94 12.60
C ASP A 46 -15.27 27.82 11.98
N PHE A 47 -13.95 27.85 12.27
CA PHE A 47 -13.02 26.84 11.76
C PHE A 47 -13.39 25.41 12.21
N ILE A 48 -13.95 25.28 13.42
CA ILE A 48 -14.41 23.99 13.96
C ILE A 48 -15.57 23.44 13.11
N GLU A 49 -16.53 24.29 12.73
CA GLU A 49 -17.66 23.90 11.89
C GLU A 49 -17.19 23.45 10.50
N ILE A 50 -16.28 24.20 9.90
CA ILE A 50 -15.67 23.82 8.60
C ILE A 50 -14.92 22.51 8.72
N ALA A 51 -14.10 22.32 9.78
CA ALA A 51 -13.30 21.14 10.00
C ALA A 51 -14.16 19.88 10.26
N ILE A 52 -15.29 20.00 10.94
CA ILE A 52 -16.14 18.85 11.28
C ILE A 52 -17.17 18.54 10.18
N VAL A 53 -17.65 19.52 9.45
CA VAL A 53 -18.73 19.34 8.48
C VAL A 53 -18.20 19.32 7.04
N VAL A 54 -17.42 20.33 6.63
CA VAL A 54 -17.02 20.49 5.24
C VAL A 54 -15.85 19.58 4.88
N VAL A 55 -14.80 19.53 5.71
CA VAL A 55 -13.59 18.75 5.41
C VAL A 55 -13.88 17.26 5.26
N PRO A 56 -14.66 16.58 6.12
CA PRO A 56 -14.98 15.15 5.94
C PRO A 56 -15.74 14.84 4.63
N ILE A 57 -16.43 15.82 4.06
CA ILE A 57 -17.15 15.65 2.80
C ILE A 57 -16.21 15.82 1.60
N VAL A 58 -15.38 16.87 1.60
CA VAL A 58 -14.56 17.23 0.44
C VAL A 58 -13.21 16.51 0.38
N ALA A 59 -12.59 16.23 1.53
CA ALA A 59 -11.27 15.61 1.57
C ALA A 59 -11.24 14.19 0.97
N PRO A 60 -12.20 13.29 1.23
CA PRO A 60 -12.23 11.97 0.59
C PRO A 60 -12.36 12.06 -0.93
N ILE A 61 -13.11 13.03 -1.45
CA ILE A 61 -13.31 13.23 -2.89
C ILE A 61 -12.00 13.64 -3.55
N LEU A 62 -11.30 14.63 -2.98
CA LEU A 62 -10.02 15.11 -3.48
C LEU A 62 -8.90 14.06 -3.35
N LEU A 63 -8.89 13.28 -2.27
CA LEU A 63 -7.90 12.24 -2.04
C LEU A 63 -8.15 10.98 -2.89
N ALA A 64 -9.39 10.74 -3.32
CA ALA A 64 -9.73 9.65 -4.22
C ALA A 64 -9.30 9.91 -5.67
N GLU A 65 -9.03 11.18 -6.04
CA GLU A 65 -8.57 11.54 -7.39
C GLU A 65 -7.13 11.07 -7.60
N THR A 66 -6.97 10.04 -8.41
CA THR A 66 -5.67 9.38 -8.64
C THR A 66 -4.72 10.18 -9.50
N SER A 67 -5.23 11.17 -10.26
CA SER A 67 -4.43 11.96 -11.20
C SER A 67 -3.42 12.90 -10.52
N ALA A 68 -3.68 13.31 -9.29
CA ALA A 68 -2.84 14.29 -8.59
C ALA A 68 -1.92 13.71 -7.51
N ASN A 69 -2.19 12.50 -7.03
CA ASN A 69 -1.37 11.82 -6.02
C ASN A 69 -0.97 12.71 -4.82
N VAL A 70 -1.90 13.42 -4.25
CA VAL A 70 -1.69 14.26 -3.06
C VAL A 70 -1.85 13.48 -1.77
N THR A 71 -1.14 13.88 -0.73
CA THR A 71 -1.25 13.28 0.61
C THR A 71 -2.33 13.97 1.45
N ALA A 72 -2.91 13.23 2.39
CA ALA A 72 -3.83 13.79 3.37
C ALA A 72 -3.17 14.89 4.23
N VAL A 73 -1.87 14.75 4.53
CA VAL A 73 -1.08 15.76 5.28
C VAL A 73 -1.00 17.06 4.49
N TRP A 74 -0.61 17.00 3.22
CA TRP A 74 -0.53 18.19 2.37
C TRP A 74 -1.90 18.86 2.22
N LEU A 75 -2.95 18.08 1.95
CA LEU A 75 -4.31 18.59 1.83
C LEU A 75 -4.78 19.27 3.11
N GLY A 76 -4.53 18.65 4.28
CA GLY A 76 -4.87 19.20 5.58
C GLY A 76 -4.18 20.54 5.86
N VAL A 77 -2.88 20.64 5.54
CA VAL A 77 -2.13 21.92 5.69
C VAL A 77 -2.67 22.99 4.74
N MET A 78 -2.95 22.64 3.47
CA MET A 78 -3.51 23.58 2.50
C MET A 78 -4.87 24.12 2.97
N ILE A 79 -5.77 23.25 3.43
CA ILE A 79 -7.09 23.64 3.97
C ILE A 79 -6.92 24.49 5.23
N GLY A 80 -6.03 24.10 6.16
CA GLY A 80 -5.79 24.82 7.40
C GLY A 80 -5.29 26.25 7.18
N VAL A 81 -4.28 26.44 6.32
CA VAL A 81 -3.77 27.78 5.96
C VAL A 81 -4.83 28.61 5.24
N ASN A 82 -5.63 27.98 4.37
CA ASN A 82 -6.72 28.65 3.67
C ASN A 82 -7.81 29.16 4.64
N MET A 83 -8.25 28.33 5.58
CA MET A 83 -9.19 28.75 6.63
C MET A 83 -8.61 29.89 7.47
N GLN A 84 -7.36 29.78 7.89
CA GLN A 84 -6.71 30.84 8.67
C GLN A 84 -6.65 32.15 7.90
N THR A 85 -6.45 32.12 6.57
CA THR A 85 -6.45 33.31 5.73
C THR A 85 -7.83 33.96 5.69
N SER A 86 -8.92 33.19 5.56
CA SER A 86 -10.28 33.73 5.56
C SER A 86 -10.64 34.41 6.89
N PHE A 87 -10.17 33.88 8.04
CA PHE A 87 -10.35 34.48 9.35
C PHE A 87 -9.75 35.87 9.53
N LEU A 88 -8.70 36.18 8.77
CA LEU A 88 -8.01 37.47 8.81
C LEU A 88 -8.50 38.45 7.72
N THR A 89 -9.33 37.98 6.81
CA THR A 89 -9.71 38.77 5.62
C THR A 89 -10.84 39.75 5.92
N PRO A 90 -10.64 41.06 5.77
CA PRO A 90 -11.71 42.04 5.89
C PRO A 90 -12.82 41.84 4.82
N PRO A 91 -14.06 42.25 5.08
CA PRO A 91 -14.55 42.91 6.30
C PRO A 91 -15.04 41.93 7.38
N PHE A 92 -15.22 40.62 7.07
CA PHE A 92 -15.94 39.65 7.89
C PHE A 92 -15.04 38.72 8.71
N GLY A 93 -13.71 38.85 8.63
CA GLY A 93 -12.80 37.97 9.37
C GLY A 93 -13.06 37.95 10.88
N PHE A 94 -13.39 36.78 11.44
CA PHE A 94 -13.74 36.62 12.86
C PHE A 94 -12.68 37.19 13.81
N SER A 95 -11.40 36.97 13.52
CA SER A 95 -10.30 37.48 14.33
C SER A 95 -10.28 39.01 14.39
N LEU A 96 -10.73 39.67 13.34
CA LEU A 96 -10.77 41.15 13.28
C LEU A 96 -11.91 41.71 14.15
N PHE A 97 -13.01 40.99 14.29
CA PHE A 97 -14.09 41.37 15.21
C PHE A 97 -13.63 41.29 16.65
N TYR A 98 -12.99 40.18 17.05
CA TYR A 98 -12.44 40.05 18.41
C TYR A 98 -11.41 41.11 18.71
N LEU A 99 -10.49 41.37 17.76
CA LEU A 99 -9.49 42.42 17.91
C LEU A 99 -10.13 43.77 18.06
N ARG A 100 -11.16 44.08 17.28
CA ARG A 100 -11.90 45.34 17.39
C ARG A 100 -12.59 45.50 18.74
N GLY A 101 -13.10 44.40 19.33
CA GLY A 101 -13.77 44.41 20.65
C GLY A 101 -12.84 44.81 21.81
N VAL A 102 -11.56 44.41 21.73
CA VAL A 102 -10.58 44.66 22.77
C VAL A 102 -9.64 45.86 22.51
N ALA A 103 -9.57 46.31 21.27
CA ALA A 103 -8.69 47.39 20.88
C ALA A 103 -9.15 48.76 21.46
N PRO A 104 -8.23 49.65 21.88
CA PRO A 104 -8.56 50.99 22.31
C PRO A 104 -9.37 51.76 21.26
N LYS A 105 -10.31 52.60 21.73
CA LYS A 105 -11.20 53.41 20.85
C LYS A 105 -10.43 54.37 19.91
N SER A 106 -9.19 54.68 20.24
CA SER A 106 -8.29 55.51 19.41
C SER A 106 -7.87 54.84 18.11
N ILE A 107 -7.88 53.52 18.04
CA ILE A 107 -7.48 52.76 16.84
C ILE A 107 -8.68 52.63 15.92
N LYS A 108 -8.57 53.06 14.66
CA LYS A 108 -9.61 52.92 13.67
C LYS A 108 -9.66 51.52 13.10
N THR A 109 -10.85 51.01 12.73
CA THR A 109 -11.03 49.69 12.11
C THR A 109 -10.19 49.52 10.83
N THR A 110 -10.05 50.60 10.07
CA THR A 110 -9.21 50.63 8.86
C THR A 110 -7.72 50.41 9.12
N GLU A 111 -7.22 50.80 10.29
CA GLU A 111 -5.84 50.54 10.71
C GLU A 111 -5.61 49.09 11.03
N ILE A 112 -6.59 48.46 11.71
CA ILE A 112 -6.61 47.03 11.96
C ILE A 112 -6.60 46.26 10.61
N TRP A 113 -7.44 46.63 9.66
CA TRP A 113 -7.49 46.01 8.34
C TRP A 113 -6.18 46.18 7.53
N LYS A 114 -5.55 47.34 7.59
CA LYS A 114 -4.23 47.54 6.98
C LYS A 114 -3.15 46.67 7.60
N GLY A 115 -3.18 46.49 8.92
CA GLY A 115 -2.27 45.58 9.61
C GLY A 115 -2.52 44.11 9.21
N ALA A 116 -3.77 43.69 9.14
CA ALA A 116 -4.15 42.32 8.74
C ALA A 116 -3.75 42.01 7.29
N SER A 117 -3.82 42.98 6.40
CA SER A 117 -3.52 42.76 4.95
C SER A 117 -2.10 42.23 4.72
N VAL A 118 -1.11 42.66 5.50
CA VAL A 118 0.27 42.17 5.40
C VAL A 118 0.35 40.68 5.71
N PHE A 119 -0.35 40.23 6.76
CA PHE A 119 -0.39 38.81 7.16
C PHE A 119 -1.14 37.99 6.11
N ILE A 120 -2.22 38.50 5.53
CA ILE A 120 -2.97 37.83 4.45
C ILE A 120 -2.05 37.56 3.25
N VAL A 121 -1.30 38.57 2.82
CA VAL A 121 -0.34 38.46 1.69
C VAL A 121 0.71 37.38 2.03
N LEU A 122 1.27 37.41 3.23
CA LEU A 122 2.27 36.45 3.68
C LEU A 122 1.71 35.01 3.72
N GLN A 123 0.47 34.83 4.16
CA GLN A 123 -0.22 33.53 4.16
C GLN A 123 -0.50 33.03 2.74
N LEU A 124 -0.92 33.89 1.83
CA LEU A 124 -1.13 33.52 0.43
C LEU A 124 0.19 33.13 -0.26
N VAL A 125 1.28 33.84 0.04
CA VAL A 125 2.62 33.44 -0.42
C VAL A 125 3.00 32.08 0.17
N GLY A 126 2.80 31.88 1.48
CA GLY A 126 3.04 30.58 2.14
C GLY A 126 2.21 29.46 1.52
N LEU A 127 0.93 29.70 1.25
CA LEU A 127 0.04 28.76 0.56
C LEU A 127 0.56 28.38 -0.84
N GLY A 128 1.03 29.39 -1.59
CA GLY A 128 1.65 29.18 -2.91
C GLY A 128 2.93 28.34 -2.82
N VAL A 129 3.80 28.64 -1.85
CA VAL A 129 5.04 27.89 -1.62
C VAL A 129 4.74 26.43 -1.25
N VAL A 130 3.83 26.18 -0.30
CA VAL A 130 3.43 24.81 0.10
C VAL A 130 2.72 24.08 -1.06
N GLY A 131 1.92 24.81 -1.84
CA GLY A 131 1.26 24.26 -3.02
C GLY A 131 2.25 23.78 -4.08
N TYR A 132 3.32 24.57 -4.30
CA TYR A 132 4.35 24.25 -5.28
C TYR A 132 5.40 23.24 -4.76
N PHE A 133 5.71 23.28 -3.46
CA PHE A 133 6.68 22.39 -2.80
C PHE A 133 6.03 21.54 -1.71
N PRO A 134 5.20 20.55 -2.07
CA PRO A 134 4.51 19.70 -1.09
C PRO A 134 5.45 18.94 -0.12
N GLN A 135 6.71 18.78 -0.52
CA GLN A 135 7.74 18.13 0.29
C GLN A 135 8.00 18.84 1.61
N LEU A 136 7.82 20.18 1.66
CA LEU A 136 8.03 20.97 2.87
C LEU A 136 7.15 20.49 4.03
N VAL A 137 5.92 20.07 3.74
CA VAL A 137 4.97 19.62 4.77
C VAL A 137 4.98 18.12 4.95
N ASN A 138 5.34 17.34 3.93
CA ASN A 138 5.34 15.88 3.99
C ASN A 138 6.63 15.31 4.60
N TYR A 139 7.77 15.97 4.44
CA TYR A 139 9.08 15.45 4.86
C TYR A 139 9.14 15.16 6.36
N LEU A 140 8.73 16.09 7.20
CA LEU A 140 8.85 15.94 8.64
C LEU A 140 7.93 14.84 9.21
N PRO A 141 6.63 14.80 8.89
CA PRO A 141 5.76 13.70 9.30
C PRO A 141 6.24 12.34 8.82
N LEU A 142 6.69 12.22 7.56
CA LEU A 142 7.21 10.97 7.02
C LEU A 142 8.50 10.55 7.74
N ARG A 143 9.42 11.49 7.96
CA ARG A 143 10.65 11.23 8.70
C ARG A 143 10.37 10.79 10.14
N SER A 144 9.47 11.46 10.82
CA SER A 144 9.06 11.11 12.20
C SER A 144 8.43 9.73 12.24
N TYR A 145 7.54 9.42 11.30
CA TYR A 145 6.90 8.12 11.19
C TYR A 145 7.92 7.01 10.93
N TYR A 146 8.76 7.15 9.90
CA TYR A 146 9.72 6.12 9.51
C TYR A 146 10.92 5.99 10.47
N SER A 147 11.19 6.99 11.32
CA SER A 147 12.21 6.91 12.36
C SER A 147 11.68 6.39 13.70
N SER A 148 10.38 6.12 13.80
CA SER A 148 9.77 5.56 15.01
C SER A 148 10.20 4.11 15.24
N GLU A 149 10.06 3.63 16.49
CA GLU A 149 10.45 2.26 16.86
C GLU A 149 9.58 1.17 16.23
N VAL A 150 8.45 1.53 15.62
CA VAL A 150 7.42 0.61 15.13
C VAL A 150 7.11 0.85 13.65
N SER A 151 8.06 1.33 12.86
CA SER A 151 7.81 1.64 11.47
C SER A 151 8.23 0.50 10.53
N PRO A 152 7.29 -0.30 10.03
CA PRO A 152 7.57 -1.31 9.01
C PRO A 152 7.84 -0.64 7.64
N PRO A 153 8.44 -1.37 6.69
CA PRO A 153 8.57 -0.91 5.31
C PRO A 153 7.21 -0.50 4.72
N PRO A 154 7.14 0.59 3.94
CA PRO A 154 5.87 1.13 3.46
C PRO A 154 5.16 0.18 2.50
N ILE A 155 3.84 0.10 2.61
CA ILE A 155 2.99 -0.68 1.71
C ILE A 155 2.64 0.12 0.45
N ASN A 156 2.68 1.46 0.51
CA ASN A 156 2.35 2.32 -0.62
C ASN A 156 3.19 1.99 -1.87
N PRO A 157 2.58 1.69 -3.02
CA PRO A 157 3.28 1.25 -4.23
C PRO A 157 4.37 2.21 -4.71
N LYS A 158 4.20 3.51 -4.52
CA LYS A 158 5.18 4.53 -4.93
C LYS A 158 6.39 4.59 -4.02
N LEU A 159 6.17 4.51 -2.72
CA LEU A 159 7.26 4.40 -1.76
C LEU A 159 8.00 3.06 -1.92
N GLN A 160 7.32 2.01 -2.36
CA GLN A 160 7.98 0.75 -2.73
C GLN A 160 8.86 0.88 -3.98
N GLU A 161 8.55 1.76 -4.92
CA GLU A 161 9.49 2.06 -6.03
C GLU A 161 10.73 2.78 -5.53
N CYS A 162 10.55 3.71 -4.60
CA CYS A 162 11.66 4.38 -3.94
C CYS A 162 12.54 3.38 -3.15
N LEU A 163 11.95 2.39 -2.48
CA LEU A 163 12.70 1.30 -1.85
C LEU A 163 13.51 0.47 -2.86
N ILE A 164 12.97 0.22 -4.05
CA ILE A 164 13.71 -0.46 -5.13
C ILE A 164 14.93 0.36 -5.55
N ASP A 165 14.82 1.68 -5.65
CA ASP A 165 15.96 2.55 -5.95
C ASP A 165 17.02 2.52 -4.86
N TYR A 166 16.61 2.58 -3.61
CA TYR A 166 17.52 2.42 -2.47
C TYR A 166 18.22 1.06 -2.51
N SER A 167 17.45 -0.03 -2.63
CA SER A 167 18.02 -1.38 -2.73
C SER A 167 19.01 -1.51 -3.89
N TYR A 168 18.67 -0.96 -5.06
CA TYR A 168 19.55 -1.04 -6.22
C TYR A 168 20.94 -0.45 -5.92
N ASN A 169 21.00 0.72 -5.29
CA ASN A 169 22.26 1.33 -4.91
C ASN A 169 23.02 0.47 -3.89
N LYS A 170 22.32 -0.14 -2.94
CA LYS A 170 22.91 -1.03 -1.93
C LYS A 170 23.38 -2.37 -2.51
N TYR A 171 22.75 -2.87 -3.58
CA TYR A 171 23.27 -4.03 -4.33
C TYR A 171 24.63 -3.74 -4.98
N GLU A 172 24.87 -2.52 -5.43
CA GLU A 172 26.16 -2.12 -5.97
C GLU A 172 27.23 -2.01 -4.88
N GLU A 173 26.87 -1.53 -3.69
CA GLU A 173 27.80 -1.26 -2.60
C GLU A 173 28.14 -2.53 -1.79
N ASN A 174 27.15 -3.30 -1.37
CA ASN A 174 27.30 -4.28 -0.27
C ASN A 174 26.96 -5.73 -0.65
N PHE A 175 26.48 -6.02 -1.86
CA PHE A 175 25.98 -7.35 -2.19
C PHE A 175 27.08 -8.42 -2.29
N SER A 176 28.32 -8.03 -2.53
CA SER A 176 29.47 -8.94 -2.57
C SER A 176 29.66 -9.74 -1.26
N GLU A 177 29.41 -9.13 -0.11
CA GLU A 177 29.46 -9.82 1.18
C GLU A 177 28.37 -10.89 1.29
N SER A 178 27.15 -10.59 0.87
CA SER A 178 26.06 -11.59 0.85
C SER A 178 26.39 -12.77 -0.07
N ILE A 179 27.03 -12.54 -1.22
CA ILE A 179 27.46 -13.61 -2.14
C ILE A 179 28.54 -14.48 -1.50
N LEU A 180 29.49 -13.90 -0.78
CA LEU A 180 30.51 -14.71 -0.07
C LEU A 180 29.83 -15.63 0.96
N ILE A 181 28.94 -15.09 1.79
CA ILE A 181 28.21 -15.89 2.79
C ILE A 181 27.37 -16.99 2.12
N THR A 182 26.70 -16.70 1.00
CA THR A 182 25.91 -17.71 0.29
C THR A 182 26.78 -18.81 -0.30
N ASN A 183 27.97 -18.50 -0.78
CA ASN A 183 28.93 -19.47 -1.26
C ASN A 183 29.46 -20.35 -0.12
N ASP A 184 29.76 -19.76 1.03
CA ASP A 184 30.17 -20.51 2.23
C ASP A 184 29.08 -21.46 2.70
N LEU A 185 27.81 -20.99 2.72
CA LEU A 185 26.65 -21.82 3.04
C LEU A 185 26.42 -22.98 2.05
N MET A 186 26.65 -22.77 0.76
CA MET A 186 26.54 -23.83 -0.26
C MET A 186 27.72 -24.81 -0.22
N SER A 187 28.88 -24.38 0.24
CA SER A 187 30.06 -25.26 0.44
C SER A 187 30.02 -26.04 1.76
N SER A 188 29.19 -25.58 2.70
CA SER A 188 28.98 -26.29 3.96
C SER A 188 28.29 -27.63 3.73
N ASN A 189 28.60 -28.64 4.56
CA ASN A 189 27.89 -29.90 4.51
C ASN A 189 26.43 -29.71 4.98
N ILE A 190 25.50 -29.67 4.04
CA ILE A 190 24.05 -29.54 4.27
C ILE A 190 23.29 -30.86 4.10
N ASP A 191 23.97 -31.99 4.00
CA ASP A 191 23.38 -33.34 3.81
C ASP A 191 22.52 -33.76 5.01
N PHE A 192 22.69 -33.13 6.17
CA PHE A 192 21.85 -33.35 7.33
C PHE A 192 20.41 -32.84 7.13
N LEU A 193 20.16 -31.95 6.19
CA LEU A 193 18.83 -31.43 5.91
C LEU A 193 17.96 -32.49 5.21
N PRO A 194 16.70 -32.68 5.65
CA PRO A 194 15.74 -33.49 4.90
C PRO A 194 15.62 -33.00 3.45
N GLU A 195 15.38 -33.92 2.51
CA GLU A 195 15.34 -33.61 1.07
C GLU A 195 14.50 -32.40 0.71
N LYS A 196 13.31 -32.29 1.31
CA LYS A 196 12.43 -31.13 1.12
C LYS A 196 13.05 -29.84 1.64
N GLN A 197 13.70 -29.88 2.80
CA GLN A 197 14.33 -28.70 3.39
C GLN A 197 15.61 -28.30 2.64
N ASN A 198 16.38 -29.30 2.19
CA ASN A 198 17.55 -29.08 1.36
C ASN A 198 17.17 -28.37 0.05
N LYS A 199 16.11 -28.83 -0.64
CA LYS A 199 15.60 -28.16 -1.85
C LYS A 199 15.15 -26.73 -1.58
N ASN A 200 14.43 -26.49 -0.48
CA ASN A 200 13.98 -25.13 -0.12
C ASN A 200 15.18 -24.24 0.20
N PHE A 201 16.16 -24.74 0.91
CA PHE A 201 17.38 -24.04 1.27
C PHE A 201 18.19 -23.65 0.02
N THR A 202 18.42 -24.61 -0.88
CA THR A 202 19.12 -24.36 -2.14
C THR A 202 18.38 -23.33 -3.03
N ASN A 203 17.06 -23.45 -3.14
CA ASN A 203 16.26 -22.48 -3.88
C ASN A 203 16.33 -21.09 -3.24
N MET A 204 16.30 -20.99 -1.94
CA MET A 204 16.45 -19.72 -1.21
C MET A 204 17.78 -19.05 -1.55
N ILE A 205 18.88 -19.79 -1.45
CA ILE A 205 20.23 -19.28 -1.76
C ILE A 205 20.33 -18.84 -3.23
N ASN A 206 19.86 -19.67 -4.16
CA ASN A 206 19.88 -19.34 -5.58
C ASN A 206 19.08 -18.06 -5.89
N ASN A 207 17.90 -17.91 -5.30
CA ASN A 207 17.08 -16.70 -5.46
C ASN A 207 17.74 -15.46 -4.86
N ILE A 208 18.45 -15.59 -3.73
CA ILE A 208 19.23 -14.49 -3.15
C ILE A 208 20.35 -14.08 -4.12
N ASN A 209 21.09 -15.05 -4.66
CA ASN A 209 22.18 -14.79 -5.60
C ASN A 209 21.67 -14.13 -6.90
N ASP A 210 20.50 -14.55 -7.40
CA ASP A 210 19.90 -13.98 -8.62
C ASP A 210 19.20 -12.63 -8.38
N SER A 211 19.02 -12.22 -7.15
CA SER A 211 18.25 -11.00 -6.81
C SER A 211 18.86 -9.72 -7.40
N LYS A 212 20.18 -9.66 -7.57
CA LYS A 212 20.87 -8.54 -8.23
C LYS A 212 20.49 -8.44 -9.71
N ASN A 213 20.51 -9.55 -10.43
CA ASN A 213 20.10 -9.59 -11.85
C ASN A 213 18.64 -9.17 -12.01
N LEU A 214 17.77 -9.66 -11.12
CA LEU A 214 16.34 -9.32 -11.15
C LEU A 214 16.07 -7.83 -10.90
N ILE A 215 16.79 -7.18 -9.99
CA ILE A 215 16.62 -5.73 -9.75
C ILE A 215 17.18 -4.89 -10.91
N GLU A 216 18.25 -5.32 -11.56
CA GLU A 216 18.77 -4.71 -12.79
C GLU A 216 17.75 -4.78 -13.93
N GLU A 217 17.08 -5.92 -14.11
CA GLU A 217 15.98 -6.07 -15.07
C GLU A 217 14.80 -5.13 -14.77
N VAL A 218 14.46 -4.96 -13.49
CA VAL A 218 13.42 -3.99 -13.08
C VAL A 218 13.83 -2.57 -13.46
N LYS A 219 15.07 -2.18 -13.18
CA LYS A 219 15.57 -0.84 -13.50
C LYS A 219 15.59 -0.57 -15.00
N LEU A 220 16.05 -1.55 -15.79
CA LEU A 220 16.05 -1.45 -17.25
C LEU A 220 14.61 -1.34 -17.82
N SER A 221 13.70 -2.20 -17.37
CA SER A 221 12.31 -2.17 -17.82
C SER A 221 11.59 -0.88 -17.40
N ARG A 222 11.89 -0.33 -16.22
CA ARG A 222 11.40 0.98 -15.77
C ARG A 222 11.94 2.13 -16.61
N LYS A 223 13.21 2.09 -16.96
CA LYS A 223 13.80 3.09 -17.86
C LYS A 223 13.07 3.08 -19.22
N ASN A 224 12.91 1.90 -19.81
CA ASN A 224 12.19 1.75 -21.09
C ASN A 224 10.75 2.27 -21.00
N PHE A 225 10.05 2.00 -19.88
CA PHE A 225 8.70 2.51 -19.62
C PHE A 225 8.68 4.04 -19.53
N ASN A 226 9.62 4.63 -18.77
CA ASN A 226 9.69 6.08 -18.60
C ASN A 226 10.03 6.79 -19.92
N ASP A 227 11.00 6.28 -20.67
CA ASP A 227 11.42 6.85 -21.96
C ASP A 227 10.26 6.82 -22.97
N TYR A 228 9.53 5.70 -23.04
CA TYR A 228 8.34 5.60 -23.90
C TYR A 228 7.20 6.51 -23.45
N SER A 229 7.00 6.64 -22.14
CA SER A 229 5.93 7.45 -21.55
C SER A 229 6.03 8.93 -21.90
N ILE A 230 7.24 9.46 -22.10
CA ILE A 230 7.46 10.87 -22.47
C ILE A 230 6.73 11.20 -23.77
N ASN A 231 6.85 10.35 -24.79
CA ASN A 231 6.23 10.53 -26.09
C ASN A 231 4.75 10.12 -26.11
N TYR A 232 4.39 9.09 -25.34
CA TYR A 232 3.01 8.58 -25.25
C TYR A 232 2.06 9.53 -24.52
N LYS A 233 2.51 10.19 -23.45
CA LYS A 233 1.67 11.06 -22.60
C LYS A 233 0.93 12.16 -23.36
N PRO A 234 1.55 12.93 -24.28
CA PRO A 234 0.84 13.94 -25.06
C PRO A 234 -0.24 13.34 -25.96
N LEU A 235 0.06 12.21 -26.61
CA LEU A 235 -0.89 11.48 -27.45
C LEU A 235 -2.09 10.99 -26.65
N HIS A 236 -1.82 10.36 -25.51
CA HIS A 236 -2.84 9.86 -24.57
C HIS A 236 -3.73 11.01 -24.08
N THR A 237 -3.15 12.13 -23.65
CA THR A 237 -3.90 13.30 -23.20
C THR A 237 -4.81 13.86 -24.31
N LYS A 238 -4.30 13.92 -25.55
CA LYS A 238 -5.10 14.35 -26.70
C LYS A 238 -6.32 13.46 -26.91
N VAL A 239 -6.10 12.14 -26.92
CA VAL A 239 -7.19 11.17 -27.16
C VAL A 239 -8.19 11.18 -25.99
N ARG A 240 -7.71 11.25 -24.75
CA ARG A 240 -8.61 11.37 -23.59
C ARG A 240 -9.50 12.62 -23.61
N ASN A 241 -8.97 13.75 -24.08
CA ASN A 241 -9.78 14.95 -24.28
C ASN A 241 -10.86 14.75 -25.35
N ILE A 242 -10.51 14.06 -26.45
CA ILE A 242 -11.46 13.70 -27.49
C ILE A 242 -12.55 12.79 -26.92
N GLU A 243 -12.20 11.70 -26.24
CA GLU A 243 -13.12 10.77 -25.61
C GLU A 243 -14.04 11.45 -24.59
N LYS A 244 -13.49 12.38 -23.77
CA LYS A 244 -14.27 13.18 -22.82
C LYS A 244 -15.31 14.05 -23.52
N ASN A 245 -14.97 14.65 -24.68
CA ASN A 245 -15.92 15.42 -25.46
C ASN A 245 -17.03 14.53 -26.06
N ILE A 246 -16.68 13.37 -26.58
CA ILE A 246 -17.62 12.37 -27.06
C ILE A 246 -18.58 11.96 -25.92
N TYR A 247 -18.04 11.63 -24.74
CA TYR A 247 -18.83 11.21 -23.59
C TYR A 247 -19.83 12.31 -23.15
N LYS A 248 -19.42 13.58 -23.13
CA LYS A 248 -20.33 14.69 -22.83
C LYS A 248 -21.50 14.77 -23.79
N LYS A 249 -21.25 14.58 -25.09
CA LYS A 249 -22.29 14.60 -26.13
C LYS A 249 -23.21 13.38 -26.01
N LEU A 250 -22.67 12.19 -25.76
CA LEU A 250 -23.46 11.00 -25.50
C LEU A 250 -24.34 11.15 -24.27
N SER A 251 -23.83 11.75 -23.18
CA SER A 251 -24.64 12.05 -21.99
C SER A 251 -25.76 13.05 -22.26
N LYS A 252 -25.53 14.02 -23.19
CA LYS A 252 -26.56 14.96 -23.63
C LYS A 252 -27.65 14.24 -24.44
N ILE A 253 -27.27 13.37 -25.36
CA ILE A 253 -28.20 12.52 -26.12
C ILE A 253 -29.06 11.66 -25.18
N GLU A 254 -28.46 11.06 -24.15
CA GLU A 254 -29.25 10.27 -23.18
C GLU A 254 -30.26 11.10 -22.38
N LYS A 255 -29.94 12.38 -22.08
CA LYS A 255 -30.88 13.29 -21.44
C LYS A 255 -32.06 13.60 -22.37
N ILE A 256 -31.76 13.98 -23.60
CA ILE A 256 -32.76 14.29 -24.62
C ILE A 256 -33.69 13.06 -24.88
N LYS A 257 -33.10 11.86 -24.96
CA LYS A 257 -33.87 10.60 -25.09
C LYS A 257 -34.81 10.36 -23.89
N LYS A 258 -34.46 10.82 -22.68
CA LYS A 258 -35.36 10.76 -21.51
C LYS A 258 -36.44 11.80 -21.62
N GLU A 259 -36.17 12.99 -22.10
CA GLU A 259 -37.16 14.06 -22.32
C GLU A 259 -38.19 13.65 -23.38
N ILE A 260 -37.78 13.07 -24.50
CA ILE A 260 -38.65 12.50 -25.54
C ILE A 260 -39.65 11.48 -24.96
N ARG A 261 -39.23 10.67 -23.97
CA ARG A 261 -40.14 9.68 -23.34
C ARG A 261 -41.23 10.31 -22.49
N LEU A 262 -41.06 11.56 -22.09
CA LEU A 262 -42.03 12.30 -21.24
C LEU A 262 -42.84 13.30 -22.06
N GLU A 263 -42.44 13.56 -23.32
CA GLU A 263 -43.07 14.54 -24.20
C GLU A 263 -44.20 13.89 -25.01
N THR A 264 -45.26 14.64 -25.25
CA THR A 264 -46.45 14.21 -25.99
C THR A 264 -46.68 15.02 -27.26
N GLU A 265 -46.01 16.17 -27.41
CA GLU A 265 -46.15 17.03 -28.59
C GLU A 265 -45.24 16.59 -29.74
N LEU A 266 -45.82 16.21 -30.86
CA LEU A 266 -45.07 15.70 -32.03
C LEU A 266 -44.01 16.68 -32.54
N ASN A 267 -44.28 17.98 -32.52
CA ASN A 267 -43.34 19.01 -32.99
C ASN A 267 -42.11 19.14 -32.09
N GLU A 268 -42.25 18.98 -30.77
CA GLU A 268 -41.15 19.02 -29.82
C GLU A 268 -40.32 17.72 -29.93
N ILE A 269 -40.96 16.56 -30.13
CA ILE A 269 -40.26 15.30 -30.37
C ILE A 269 -39.39 15.39 -31.63
N GLN A 270 -39.88 15.96 -32.74
CA GLN A 270 -39.10 16.15 -33.96
C GLN A 270 -37.88 17.04 -33.73
N LYS A 271 -37.99 18.15 -32.97
CA LYS A 271 -36.84 18.98 -32.63
C LYS A 271 -35.78 18.24 -31.82
N PHE A 272 -36.21 17.44 -30.87
CA PHE A 272 -35.30 16.60 -30.09
C PHE A 272 -34.59 15.53 -30.93
N GLU A 273 -35.28 14.93 -31.88
CA GLU A 273 -34.70 13.98 -32.82
C GLU A 273 -33.68 14.63 -33.76
N GLU A 274 -33.96 15.86 -34.24
CA GLU A 274 -33.00 16.66 -35.03
C GLU A 274 -31.74 16.99 -34.20
N GLU A 275 -31.90 17.41 -32.93
CA GLU A 275 -30.77 17.69 -32.05
C GLU A 275 -29.94 16.44 -31.75
N ILE A 276 -30.56 15.28 -31.58
CA ILE A 276 -29.84 14.00 -31.45
C ILE A 276 -29.02 13.72 -32.70
N PHE A 277 -29.62 13.87 -33.89
CA PHE A 277 -28.95 13.63 -35.16
C PHE A 277 -27.74 14.55 -35.37
N GLU A 278 -27.87 15.85 -35.02
CA GLU A 278 -26.74 16.78 -35.06
C GLU A 278 -25.62 16.36 -34.10
N LEU A 279 -25.95 16.00 -32.85
CA LEU A 279 -24.98 15.54 -31.87
C LEU A 279 -24.28 14.24 -32.32
N GLU A 280 -24.98 13.30 -32.95
CA GLU A 280 -24.40 12.07 -33.49
C GLU A 280 -23.42 12.35 -34.66
N ASN A 281 -23.76 13.27 -35.55
CA ASN A 281 -22.87 13.73 -36.63
C ASN A 281 -21.61 14.43 -36.07
N GLU A 282 -21.77 15.24 -35.04
CA GLU A 282 -20.65 15.87 -34.35
C GLU A 282 -19.74 14.82 -33.67
N ILE A 283 -20.32 13.80 -33.05
CA ILE A 283 -19.56 12.70 -32.47
C ILE A 283 -18.73 11.97 -33.52
N GLU A 284 -19.33 11.68 -34.68
CA GLU A 284 -18.59 11.04 -35.77
C GLU A 284 -17.43 11.91 -36.29
N SER A 285 -17.66 13.21 -36.45
CA SER A 285 -16.60 14.14 -36.85
C SER A 285 -15.45 14.20 -35.82
N ILE A 286 -15.80 14.18 -34.51
CA ILE A 286 -14.82 14.18 -33.43
C ILE A 286 -14.05 12.86 -33.39
N LYS A 287 -14.70 11.69 -33.61
CA LYS A 287 -14.03 10.39 -33.69
C LYS A 287 -12.97 10.36 -34.79
N MET A 288 -13.23 10.99 -35.93
CA MET A 288 -12.26 11.08 -37.04
C MET A 288 -11.00 11.89 -36.68
N THR A 289 -11.03 12.71 -35.62
CA THR A 289 -9.86 13.44 -35.11
C THR A 289 -8.92 12.59 -34.26
N ILE A 290 -9.30 11.36 -33.93
CA ILE A 290 -8.44 10.42 -33.20
C ILE A 290 -7.26 10.06 -34.10
N PRO A 291 -6.00 10.23 -33.66
CA PRO A 291 -4.84 9.90 -34.46
C PRO A 291 -4.83 8.44 -34.90
N SER A 292 -4.50 8.18 -36.16
CA SER A 292 -4.52 6.83 -36.74
C SER A 292 -3.57 5.84 -36.03
N ASN A 293 -2.45 6.34 -35.50
CA ASN A 293 -1.48 5.56 -34.74
C ASN A 293 -1.89 5.30 -33.27
N TRP A 294 -3.03 5.82 -32.81
CA TRP A 294 -3.44 5.71 -31.40
C TRP A 294 -3.52 4.26 -30.92
N LYS A 295 -4.15 3.38 -31.70
CA LYS A 295 -4.33 1.99 -31.30
C LYS A 295 -2.98 1.29 -31.11
N GLU A 296 -2.08 1.45 -32.07
CA GLU A 296 -0.74 0.84 -32.03
C GLU A 296 0.08 1.36 -30.87
N GLU A 297 0.14 2.69 -30.67
CA GLU A 297 0.88 3.31 -29.59
C GLU A 297 0.34 2.92 -28.20
N ASN A 298 -0.99 2.82 -28.08
CA ASN A 298 -1.64 2.40 -26.84
C ASN A 298 -1.37 0.91 -26.52
N ASP A 299 -1.36 0.03 -27.51
CA ASP A 299 -1.05 -1.38 -27.32
C ASP A 299 0.44 -1.60 -27.01
N ASN A 300 1.33 -0.85 -27.64
CA ASN A 300 2.76 -0.83 -27.34
C ASN A 300 3.01 -0.34 -25.90
N PHE A 301 2.36 0.76 -25.50
CA PHE A 301 2.45 1.27 -24.14
C PHE A 301 2.01 0.25 -23.10
N LYS A 302 0.87 -0.42 -23.33
CA LYS A 302 0.38 -1.49 -22.43
C LYS A 302 1.39 -2.63 -22.33
N THR A 303 1.98 -3.05 -23.45
CA THR A 303 2.97 -4.13 -23.49
C THR A 303 4.21 -3.76 -22.67
N ILE A 304 4.72 -2.54 -22.81
CA ILE A 304 5.89 -2.04 -22.05
C ILE A 304 5.55 -1.92 -20.55
N LEU A 305 4.38 -1.39 -20.23
CA LEU A 305 3.91 -1.29 -18.84
C LEU A 305 3.74 -2.67 -18.19
N ASP A 306 3.15 -3.63 -18.91
CA ASP A 306 2.96 -4.99 -18.40
C ASP A 306 4.29 -5.72 -18.21
N ASN A 307 5.26 -5.50 -19.10
CA ASN A 307 6.62 -6.02 -18.91
C ASN A 307 7.27 -5.45 -17.66
N PHE A 308 7.21 -4.13 -17.45
CA PHE A 308 7.72 -3.49 -16.23
C PHE A 308 7.03 -4.05 -14.97
N LYS A 309 5.68 -4.16 -14.97
CA LYS A 309 4.93 -4.74 -13.85
C LYS A 309 5.32 -6.19 -13.57
N LYS A 310 5.50 -7.02 -14.61
CA LYS A 310 5.92 -8.42 -14.47
C LYS A 310 7.32 -8.54 -13.86
N LYS A 311 8.29 -7.76 -14.35
CA LYS A 311 9.66 -7.76 -13.81
C LYS A 311 9.68 -7.33 -12.35
N LYS A 312 8.98 -6.25 -12.00
CA LYS A 312 8.82 -5.77 -10.62
C LYS A 312 8.18 -6.83 -9.72
N LEU A 313 7.11 -7.49 -10.18
CA LEU A 313 6.44 -8.54 -9.43
C LEU A 313 7.35 -9.75 -9.21
N SER A 314 8.10 -10.17 -10.25
CA SER A 314 9.05 -11.28 -10.18
C SER A 314 10.14 -11.01 -9.15
N TYR A 315 10.79 -9.84 -9.22
CA TYR A 315 11.79 -9.41 -8.23
C TYR A 315 11.19 -9.42 -6.81
N ASN A 316 10.09 -8.71 -6.59
CA ASN A 316 9.46 -8.62 -5.29
C ASN A 316 9.12 -10.00 -4.70
N LYS A 317 8.54 -10.88 -5.52
CA LYS A 317 8.18 -12.24 -5.09
C LYS A 317 9.42 -13.08 -4.75
N SER A 318 10.47 -12.98 -5.55
CA SER A 318 11.70 -13.72 -5.33
C SER A 318 12.36 -13.29 -4.01
N VAL A 319 12.58 -11.99 -3.79
CA VAL A 319 13.25 -11.50 -2.59
C VAL A 319 12.40 -11.68 -1.33
N ASP A 320 11.08 -11.43 -1.42
CA ASP A 320 10.17 -11.61 -0.29
C ASP A 320 10.11 -13.07 0.17
N ASN A 321 10.05 -14.02 -0.76
CA ASN A 321 10.04 -15.45 -0.45
C ASN A 321 11.38 -15.90 0.14
N SER A 322 12.49 -15.49 -0.47
CA SER A 322 13.82 -15.87 0.00
C SER A 322 14.11 -15.35 1.40
N PHE A 323 13.74 -14.10 1.69
CA PHE A 323 13.90 -13.55 3.03
C PHE A 323 12.99 -14.22 4.05
N ASN A 324 11.74 -14.53 3.70
CA ASN A 324 10.84 -15.29 4.57
C ASN A 324 11.38 -16.69 4.86
N ASP A 325 11.92 -17.38 3.85
CA ASP A 325 12.52 -18.70 4.03
C ASP A 325 13.80 -18.62 4.89
N LEU A 326 14.63 -17.61 4.70
CA LEU A 326 15.80 -17.34 5.53
C LEU A 326 15.41 -17.14 7.01
N GLN A 327 14.43 -16.28 7.27
CA GLN A 327 13.92 -16.05 8.63
C GLN A 327 13.31 -17.33 9.23
N LYS A 328 12.64 -18.14 8.41
CA LYS A 328 12.10 -19.43 8.82
C LYS A 328 13.19 -20.41 9.27
N PHE A 329 14.27 -20.54 8.48
CA PHE A 329 15.41 -21.39 8.85
C PHE A 329 16.09 -20.90 10.12
N ILE A 330 16.36 -19.60 10.23
CA ILE A 330 16.92 -18.99 11.43
C ILE A 330 16.08 -19.35 12.66
N LYS A 331 14.77 -19.14 12.59
CA LYS A 331 13.86 -19.43 13.70
C LYS A 331 13.83 -20.93 14.06
N ILE A 332 13.88 -21.82 13.07
CA ILE A 332 13.92 -23.27 13.28
C ILE A 332 15.19 -23.66 14.05
N PHE A 333 16.34 -23.13 13.64
CA PHE A 333 17.61 -23.47 14.22
C PHE A 333 17.87 -22.79 15.58
N GLN A 334 17.45 -21.55 15.76
CA GLN A 334 17.51 -20.87 17.06
C GLN A 334 16.75 -21.62 18.15
N ASN A 335 15.59 -22.19 17.80
CA ASN A 335 14.74 -22.91 18.75
C ASN A 335 15.07 -24.41 18.86
N ALA A 336 16.18 -24.89 18.25
CA ALA A 336 16.52 -26.31 18.20
C ALA A 336 16.77 -26.91 19.58
N GLU A 337 17.44 -26.18 20.48
CA GLU A 337 17.69 -26.67 21.83
C GLU A 337 16.42 -26.79 22.66
N GLU A 338 15.53 -25.79 22.59
CA GLU A 338 14.22 -25.83 23.27
C GLU A 338 13.35 -26.95 22.69
N PHE A 339 13.37 -27.11 21.36
CA PHE A 339 12.68 -28.21 20.68
C PHE A 339 13.18 -29.57 21.18
N SER A 340 14.50 -29.70 21.41
CA SER A 340 15.07 -30.95 21.87
C SER A 340 14.60 -31.38 23.26
N LYS A 341 14.20 -30.44 24.13
CA LYS A 341 13.68 -30.73 25.47
C LYS A 341 12.30 -31.43 25.46
N LEU A 342 11.56 -31.31 24.37
CA LEU A 342 10.25 -31.99 24.23
C LEU A 342 10.34 -33.49 24.22
N GLU A 343 11.53 -34.09 24.14
CA GLU A 343 11.72 -35.55 24.28
C GLU A 343 11.20 -36.07 25.61
N ILE A 344 11.40 -35.34 26.70
CA ILE A 344 10.90 -35.70 28.04
C ILE A 344 9.38 -35.76 28.01
N ASN A 345 8.74 -34.77 27.39
CA ASN A 345 7.26 -34.73 27.29
C ASN A 345 6.69 -35.86 26.43
N PHE A 346 7.44 -36.33 25.40
CA PHE A 346 7.03 -37.52 24.65
C PHE A 346 7.03 -38.77 25.52
N ASN A 347 8.06 -38.95 26.37
CA ASN A 347 8.14 -40.09 27.29
C ASN A 347 6.99 -40.07 28.32
N GLU A 348 6.74 -38.85 28.86
CA GLU A 348 5.61 -38.65 29.78
C GLU A 348 4.26 -38.95 29.11
N LEU A 349 4.05 -38.50 27.88
CA LEU A 349 2.84 -38.78 27.11
C LEU A 349 2.63 -40.28 26.91
N LEU A 350 3.68 -41.02 26.51
CA LEU A 350 3.62 -42.47 26.32
C LEU A 350 3.28 -43.17 27.62
N ASN A 351 3.87 -42.78 28.75
CA ASN A 351 3.57 -43.34 30.06
C ASN A 351 2.12 -43.09 30.46
N ASN A 352 1.63 -41.86 30.31
CA ASN A 352 0.24 -41.49 30.64
C ASN A 352 -0.79 -42.30 29.81
N VAL A 353 -0.50 -42.56 28.51
CA VAL A 353 -1.37 -43.38 27.66
C VAL A 353 -1.30 -44.87 28.06
N ASN A 354 -0.12 -45.36 28.46
CA ASN A 354 0.05 -46.73 28.92
C ASN A 354 -0.66 -47.01 30.26
N GLU A 355 -0.59 -46.05 31.20
CA GLU A 355 -1.19 -46.15 32.53
C GLU A 355 -2.70 -45.86 32.55
N GLU A 356 -3.30 -45.56 31.41
CA GLU A 356 -4.74 -45.23 31.27
C GLU A 356 -5.21 -44.11 32.19
N ARG A 357 -4.39 -43.08 32.33
CA ARG A 357 -4.71 -41.92 33.19
C ARG A 357 -6.02 -41.26 32.80
N ASP A 358 -6.81 -40.90 33.78
CA ASP A 358 -8.01 -40.10 33.59
C ASP A 358 -7.68 -38.77 32.89
N GLY A 359 -8.56 -38.31 31.98
CA GLY A 359 -8.35 -37.09 31.26
C GLY A 359 -7.31 -37.14 30.12
N ILE A 360 -6.99 -38.34 29.61
CA ILE A 360 -5.97 -38.53 28.56
C ILE A 360 -6.18 -37.65 27.31
N GLU A 361 -7.43 -37.34 26.97
CA GLU A 361 -7.71 -36.45 25.84
C GLU A 361 -7.11 -35.05 26.07
N GLU A 362 -7.26 -34.49 27.27
CA GLU A 362 -6.73 -33.16 27.61
C GLU A 362 -5.19 -33.19 27.74
N ILE A 363 -4.63 -34.29 28.25
CA ILE A 363 -3.17 -34.51 28.30
C ILE A 363 -2.58 -34.46 26.89
N ILE A 364 -3.15 -35.20 25.94
CA ILE A 364 -2.70 -35.19 24.54
C ILE A 364 -2.87 -33.78 23.90
N LYS A 365 -3.98 -33.11 24.19
CA LYS A 365 -4.25 -31.76 23.68
C LYS A 365 -3.25 -30.76 24.23
N ASN A 366 -2.89 -30.80 25.49
CA ASN A 366 -1.87 -29.95 26.08
C ASN A 366 -0.50 -30.24 25.48
N PHE A 367 -0.17 -31.51 25.25
CA PHE A 367 1.04 -31.91 24.54
C PHE A 367 1.07 -31.34 23.10
N GLU A 368 -0.03 -31.42 22.35
CA GLU A 368 -0.13 -30.81 21.02
C GLU A 368 0.19 -29.30 21.06
N ARG A 369 -0.23 -28.57 22.10
CA ARG A 369 -0.02 -27.15 22.26
C ARG A 369 1.45 -26.77 22.43
N LEU A 370 2.29 -27.67 22.95
CA LEU A 370 3.73 -27.41 23.07
C LEU A 370 4.40 -27.17 21.71
N PHE A 371 3.86 -27.74 20.64
CA PHE A 371 4.38 -27.56 19.28
C PHE A 371 3.95 -26.23 18.62
N ASN A 372 3.01 -25.48 19.19
CA ASN A 372 2.52 -24.23 18.59
C ASN A 372 3.59 -23.12 18.55
N SER A 373 4.57 -23.18 19.46
CA SER A 373 5.70 -22.25 19.51
C SER A 373 6.78 -22.56 18.46
N PHE A 374 6.74 -23.76 17.84
CA PHE A 374 7.76 -24.21 16.89
C PHE A 374 7.25 -24.21 15.45
N THR A 375 8.13 -23.84 14.56
CA THR A 375 7.83 -23.77 13.12
C THR A 375 7.93 -25.15 12.46
N ASP A 376 7.05 -25.43 11.52
CA ASP A 376 7.05 -26.63 10.64
C ASP A 376 6.91 -27.97 11.37
N THR A 377 6.05 -28.02 12.38
CA THR A 377 5.82 -29.22 13.24
C THR A 377 4.60 -30.02 12.83
N SER A 378 3.96 -29.72 11.72
CA SER A 378 2.71 -30.37 11.29
C SER A 378 2.82 -31.88 11.09
N ASN A 379 4.00 -32.37 10.67
CA ASN A 379 4.25 -33.82 10.48
C ASN A 379 4.24 -34.57 11.80
N ILE A 380 4.66 -33.94 12.89
CA ILE A 380 4.66 -34.51 14.24
C ILE A 380 3.26 -34.44 14.85
N THR A 381 2.59 -33.30 14.71
CA THR A 381 1.30 -33.08 15.39
C THR A 381 0.14 -33.79 14.71
N LYS A 382 0.18 -34.11 13.41
CA LYS A 382 -0.87 -34.84 12.69
C LYS A 382 -1.12 -36.25 13.26
N PRO A 383 -0.12 -37.12 13.44
CA PRO A 383 -0.33 -38.42 14.06
C PRO A 383 -0.87 -38.30 15.50
N ILE A 384 -0.37 -37.32 16.28
CA ILE A 384 -0.83 -37.09 17.67
C ILE A 384 -2.32 -36.71 17.70
N LYS A 385 -2.74 -35.81 16.81
CA LYS A 385 -4.16 -35.46 16.67
C LYS A 385 -5.05 -36.62 16.26
N LYS A 386 -4.53 -37.54 15.42
CA LYS A 386 -5.24 -38.78 15.09
C LYS A 386 -5.36 -39.69 16.30
N ALA A 387 -4.28 -39.87 17.07
CA ALA A 387 -4.28 -40.69 18.30
C ALA A 387 -5.32 -40.14 19.30
N ARG A 388 -5.35 -38.86 19.55
CA ARG A 388 -6.36 -38.21 20.40
C ARG A 388 -7.79 -38.49 19.96
N LYS A 389 -8.08 -38.36 18.66
CA LYS A 389 -9.42 -38.66 18.11
C LYS A 389 -9.83 -40.10 18.24
N LEU A 390 -8.88 -41.06 18.15
CA LEU A 390 -9.14 -42.48 18.35
C LEU A 390 -9.52 -42.76 19.79
N LEU A 391 -8.76 -42.27 20.76
CA LEU A 391 -9.00 -42.46 22.19
C LEU A 391 -10.31 -41.81 22.66
N LYS A 392 -10.68 -40.68 22.09
CA LYS A 392 -11.97 -40.01 22.35
C LYS A 392 -13.16 -40.86 21.93
N LYS A 393 -13.06 -41.55 20.78
CA LYS A 393 -14.16 -42.35 20.24
C LYS A 393 -14.29 -43.75 20.88
N ASN A 394 -13.19 -44.42 21.14
CA ASN A 394 -13.18 -45.76 21.68
C ASN A 394 -11.82 -46.05 22.33
N TYR A 395 -11.82 -46.23 23.66
CA TYR A 395 -10.62 -46.51 24.44
C TYR A 395 -9.98 -47.85 24.11
N ASN A 396 -10.74 -48.79 23.57
CA ASN A 396 -10.23 -50.12 23.13
C ASN A 396 -9.21 -49.97 21.95
N LYS A 397 -9.09 -48.78 21.34
CA LYS A 397 -8.10 -48.46 20.28
C LYS A 397 -6.77 -47.95 20.81
N LYS A 398 -6.45 -48.18 22.07
CA LYS A 398 -5.20 -47.79 22.74
C LYS A 398 -3.96 -48.21 21.96
N THR A 399 -3.89 -49.43 21.47
CA THR A 399 -2.75 -49.95 20.71
C THR A 399 -2.53 -49.17 19.41
N GLU A 400 -3.62 -48.84 18.68
CA GLU A 400 -3.55 -47.99 17.47
C GLU A 400 -3.08 -46.57 17.81
N ALA A 401 -3.56 -45.98 18.91
CA ALA A 401 -3.15 -44.66 19.36
C ALA A 401 -1.69 -44.59 19.77
N LEU A 402 -1.20 -45.63 20.51
CA LEU A 402 0.21 -45.75 20.87
C LEU A 402 1.12 -45.90 19.63
N ALA A 403 0.68 -46.63 18.61
CA ALA A 403 1.40 -46.75 17.36
C ALA A 403 1.58 -45.37 16.68
N LEU A 404 0.52 -44.55 16.64
CA LEU A 404 0.56 -43.19 16.09
C LEU A 404 1.44 -42.25 16.92
N ILE A 405 1.43 -42.35 18.26
CA ILE A 405 2.31 -41.53 19.11
C ILE A 405 3.77 -41.94 18.92
N ASN A 406 4.05 -43.24 18.79
CA ASN A 406 5.40 -43.72 18.49
C ASN A 406 5.88 -43.32 17.10
N GLU A 407 4.99 -43.29 16.09
CA GLU A 407 5.27 -42.70 14.77
C GLU A 407 5.66 -41.23 14.90
N ALA A 408 4.85 -40.44 15.62
CA ALA A 408 5.16 -39.05 15.88
C ALA A 408 6.51 -38.86 16.59
N LYS A 409 6.86 -39.75 17.55
CA LYS A 409 8.15 -39.71 18.25
C LYS A 409 9.33 -40.02 17.31
N LYS A 410 9.16 -40.96 16.38
CA LYS A 410 10.18 -41.23 15.36
C LYS A 410 10.42 -40.00 14.47
N ILE A 411 9.34 -39.38 13.99
CA ILE A 411 9.43 -38.14 13.19
C ILE A 411 10.08 -37.03 14.01
N TYR A 412 9.68 -36.84 15.28
CA TYR A 412 10.28 -35.90 16.19
C TYR A 412 11.79 -36.08 16.36
N ASN A 413 12.25 -37.31 16.59
CA ASN A 413 13.67 -37.60 16.74
C ASN A 413 14.47 -37.26 15.48
N PHE A 414 13.90 -37.57 14.31
CA PHE A 414 14.50 -37.20 13.04
C PHE A 414 14.56 -35.65 12.91
N GLU A 415 13.44 -34.94 13.19
CA GLU A 415 13.35 -33.48 13.16
C GLU A 415 14.33 -32.81 14.16
N LYS A 416 14.45 -33.40 15.37
CA LYS A 416 15.36 -32.91 16.42
C LYS A 416 16.80 -32.90 15.94
N ASN A 417 17.26 -33.98 15.30
CA ASN A 417 18.67 -34.14 14.91
C ASN A 417 19.09 -33.09 13.89
N TRP A 418 18.37 -32.95 12.76
CA TRP A 418 18.76 -32.01 11.74
C TRP A 418 18.62 -30.54 12.21
N ARG A 419 17.70 -30.24 13.13
CA ARG A 419 17.59 -28.89 13.72
C ARG A 419 18.80 -28.56 14.59
N LEU A 420 19.25 -29.48 15.39
CA LEU A 420 20.46 -29.31 16.21
C LEU A 420 21.71 -29.20 15.35
N ASP A 421 21.83 -30.00 14.29
CA ASP A 421 22.94 -29.89 13.35
C ASP A 421 22.95 -28.55 12.64
N GLY A 422 21.79 -28.06 12.18
CA GLY A 422 21.67 -26.74 11.56
C GLY A 422 21.99 -25.57 12.52
N ASN A 423 21.61 -25.71 13.79
CA ASN A 423 22.00 -24.76 14.83
C ASN A 423 23.51 -24.65 14.98
N LYS A 424 24.22 -25.78 14.93
CA LYS A 424 25.68 -25.82 15.12
C LYS A 424 26.48 -25.41 13.87
N ILE A 425 25.99 -25.80 12.68
CA ILE A 425 26.77 -25.71 11.44
C ILE A 425 26.52 -24.40 10.69
N ILE A 426 25.26 -24.01 10.51
CA ILE A 426 24.91 -22.93 9.57
C ILE A 426 24.17 -21.75 10.18
N LEU A 427 23.71 -21.82 11.42
CA LEU A 427 22.89 -20.74 12.02
C LEU A 427 23.63 -19.39 12.07
N SER A 428 24.92 -19.39 12.43
CA SER A 428 25.72 -18.16 12.49
C SER A 428 25.75 -17.44 11.14
N ASP A 429 25.95 -18.19 10.06
CA ASP A 429 26.05 -17.65 8.72
C ASP A 429 24.70 -17.18 8.18
N LEU A 430 23.60 -17.90 8.54
CA LEU A 430 22.25 -17.45 8.22
C LEU A 430 21.88 -16.12 8.91
N ILE A 431 22.27 -15.97 10.18
CA ILE A 431 22.07 -14.70 10.90
C ILE A 431 22.86 -13.58 10.22
N LYS A 432 24.14 -13.84 9.90
CA LYS A 432 24.99 -12.88 9.20
C LYS A 432 24.39 -12.51 7.83
N LEU A 433 23.93 -13.50 7.05
CA LEU A 433 23.24 -13.28 5.78
C LEU A 433 21.97 -12.44 5.94
N SER A 434 21.21 -12.68 7.00
CA SER A 434 20.00 -11.89 7.30
C SER A 434 20.35 -10.42 7.60
N GLU A 435 21.40 -10.16 8.36
CA GLU A 435 21.84 -8.80 8.69
C GLU A 435 22.36 -8.06 7.45
N THR A 436 23.25 -8.67 6.67
CA THR A 436 23.78 -8.07 5.43
C THR A 436 22.68 -7.88 4.37
N GLY A 437 21.68 -8.75 4.37
CA GLY A 437 20.54 -8.69 3.44
C GLY A 437 19.50 -7.62 3.74
N LYS A 438 19.51 -7.00 4.93
CA LYS A 438 18.51 -5.99 5.33
C LYS A 438 18.43 -4.77 4.42
N GLU A 439 19.53 -4.43 3.76
CA GLU A 439 19.59 -3.28 2.84
C GLU A 439 19.27 -3.65 1.39
N THR A 440 19.23 -4.95 1.06
CA THR A 440 19.04 -5.49 -0.28
C THR A 440 17.78 -6.35 -0.35
N PHE A 441 17.92 -7.65 -0.45
CA PHE A 441 16.79 -8.59 -0.61
C PHE A 441 15.86 -8.69 0.62
N GLY A 442 16.29 -8.28 1.81
CA GLY A 442 15.49 -8.26 3.05
C GLY A 442 14.74 -6.96 3.31
N LEU A 443 15.05 -5.89 2.56
CA LEU A 443 14.56 -4.53 2.84
C LEU A 443 13.04 -4.44 2.98
N ARG A 444 12.29 -5.20 2.19
CA ARG A 444 10.82 -5.15 2.15
C ARG A 444 10.12 -5.91 3.28
N LYS A 445 10.82 -6.82 3.95
CA LYS A 445 10.26 -7.77 4.93
C LYS A 445 10.87 -7.66 6.32
N GLN A 446 11.78 -6.74 6.53
CA GLN A 446 12.30 -6.45 7.86
C GLN A 446 11.21 -5.85 8.76
N ASP A 447 11.29 -6.12 10.06
CA ASP A 447 10.29 -5.63 11.03
C ASP A 447 10.39 -4.11 11.24
N LYS A 448 11.58 -3.55 11.04
CA LYS A 448 11.86 -2.13 11.28
C LYS A 448 12.87 -1.60 10.27
N LEU A 449 12.61 -0.38 9.78
CA LEU A 449 13.57 0.38 8.98
C LEU A 449 14.69 0.93 9.86
N ASN A 450 15.91 0.93 9.35
CA ASN A 450 16.99 1.65 10.00
C ASN A 450 16.88 3.18 9.74
N LYS A 451 17.67 3.96 10.46
CA LYS A 451 17.60 5.43 10.38
C LYS A 451 17.92 5.96 8.97
N GLU A 452 18.87 5.37 8.28
CA GLU A 452 19.26 5.77 6.91
C GLU A 452 18.12 5.50 5.93
N GLN A 453 17.53 4.31 5.95
CA GLN A 453 16.39 3.93 5.15
C GLN A 453 15.18 4.84 5.40
N ALA A 454 14.91 5.18 6.66
CA ALA A 454 13.82 6.07 7.04
C ALA A 454 14.02 7.50 6.50
N ILE A 455 15.24 8.03 6.58
CA ILE A 455 15.57 9.36 6.03
C ILE A 455 15.45 9.35 4.50
N TYR A 456 15.95 8.30 3.85
CA TYR A 456 15.87 8.15 2.40
C TYR A 456 14.40 8.14 1.94
N LEU A 457 13.56 7.31 2.55
CA LEU A 457 12.13 7.23 2.22
C LEU A 457 11.39 8.55 2.45
N ALA A 458 11.71 9.25 3.54
CA ALA A 458 11.12 10.56 3.83
C ALA A 458 11.46 11.62 2.77
N SER A 459 12.63 11.49 2.12
CA SER A 459 13.07 12.38 1.05
C SER A 459 12.48 12.04 -0.33
N CYS A 460 11.80 10.90 -0.47
CA CYS A 460 11.27 10.44 -1.75
C CYS A 460 10.17 11.35 -2.31
N LYS A 461 10.31 11.74 -3.56
CA LYS A 461 9.32 12.55 -4.30
C LYS A 461 8.10 11.76 -4.77
N SER A 462 8.11 10.44 -4.58
CA SER A 462 7.08 9.51 -5.08
C SER A 462 5.66 9.80 -4.60
N VAL A 463 5.49 10.65 -3.58
CA VAL A 463 4.18 11.05 -3.04
C VAL A 463 3.43 12.00 -3.97
N HIS A 464 4.11 12.66 -4.90
CA HIS A 464 3.56 13.69 -5.79
C HIS A 464 3.73 13.39 -7.28
N GLU A 465 4.21 12.21 -7.63
CA GLU A 465 4.28 11.82 -9.03
C GLU A 465 2.87 11.50 -9.58
N ASP A 466 2.63 11.98 -10.78
CA ASP A 466 1.40 11.67 -11.52
C ASP A 466 1.33 10.18 -11.86
N ILE A 467 0.31 9.50 -11.34
CA ILE A 467 0.03 8.09 -11.63
C ILE A 467 -1.01 7.91 -12.73
N SER A 468 -1.41 8.98 -13.39
CA SER A 468 -2.43 8.95 -14.44
C SER A 468 -2.09 8.01 -15.62
N LEU A 469 -0.83 7.59 -15.73
CA LEU A 469 -0.37 6.61 -16.73
C LEU A 469 -0.50 5.14 -16.29
N TYR A 470 -0.92 4.88 -15.04
CA TYR A 470 -1.14 3.52 -14.51
C TYR A 470 -2.64 3.20 -14.50
N PHE A 471 -3.29 3.19 -15.63
CA PHE A 471 -4.71 2.86 -15.74
C PHE A 471 -4.97 1.37 -15.61
#